data_2f320a8f4532d5c9e5f77bee17aa754c
#
_entry.id   2f320a8f4532d5c9e5f77bee17aa754c
#
_cell.length_a   1.000
_cell.length_b   1.000
_cell.length_c   1.000
_cell.angle_alpha   90.00
_cell.angle_beta   90.00
_cell.angle_gamma   90.00
#
_symmetry.space_group_name_H-M   'P 1'
#
loop_
_entity.id
_entity.type
_entity.pdbx_description
1 polymer ?
#
loop_
_entity_poly.entity_id
_entity_poly.type
_entity_poly.pdbx_seq_one_letter_code
_entity_poly.pdbx_strand_id
1 'polypeptide(L)'
;MVVVGAPSEATPSTSKNTDAYFKTLKNYNAFAKANSSRKKVLYVGANNGILHAFDANTGQELWGFVPPLLAGNLPTMINTALNTDKEGGSNAIYGVDGSPVVSNLFIQSPLSVGGAKEWRTILMAPYGRGGAGFSVLDVTVPDRPIHYYSIYNDKLNKKVHVITHRAEISSYDYDSIPSEYDYTKLGQTWSSPRIARIPNSGA
;
A
#
# COMPACT_ATOMS: atom_id res chain seq x y z
N MET A 1 4.09 -7.46 9.00
CA MET A 1 5.19 -7.59 8.02
C MET A 1 4.85 -8.58 6.92
N VAL A 2 5.42 -8.41 5.72
CA VAL A 2 5.24 -9.34 4.58
C VAL A 2 6.56 -9.49 3.80
N VAL A 3 6.86 -10.72 3.38
CA VAL A 3 8.04 -11.02 2.54
C VAL A 3 7.57 -11.27 1.11
N VAL A 4 8.18 -10.58 0.15
CA VAL A 4 7.81 -10.65 -1.27
C VAL A 4 9.05 -10.98 -2.10
N GLY A 5 9.00 -12.09 -2.81
CA GLY A 5 10.02 -12.52 -3.75
C GLY A 5 9.53 -12.53 -5.20
N ALA A 6 10.20 -13.32 -6.03
CA ALA A 6 9.76 -13.56 -7.39
C ALA A 6 8.32 -14.12 -7.41
N PRO A 7 7.45 -13.67 -8.32
CA PRO A 7 6.12 -14.25 -8.48
C PRO A 7 6.23 -15.69 -9.02
N SER A 8 5.44 -16.59 -8.42
CA SER A 8 5.36 -17.97 -8.91
C SER A 8 4.43 -18.03 -10.13
N GLU A 9 4.77 -18.92 -11.08
CA GLU A 9 3.88 -19.20 -12.19
C GLU A 9 2.53 -19.77 -11.72
N ALA A 10 1.47 -19.40 -12.39
CA ALA A 10 0.13 -19.92 -12.13
C ALA A 10 -0.13 -21.15 -12.99
N THR A 11 -0.76 -22.17 -12.41
CA THR A 11 -1.27 -23.30 -13.19
C THR A 11 -2.34 -22.82 -14.16
N PRO A 12 -2.20 -23.07 -15.47
CA PRO A 12 -3.22 -22.69 -16.44
C PRO A 12 -4.57 -23.33 -16.12
N SER A 13 -5.64 -22.59 -16.34
CA SER A 13 -7.01 -23.05 -16.09
C SER A 13 -7.94 -22.64 -17.21
N THR A 14 -8.86 -23.55 -17.55
CA THR A 14 -9.99 -23.30 -18.48
C THR A 14 -11.30 -23.04 -17.74
N SER A 15 -11.30 -23.19 -16.42
CA SER A 15 -12.47 -22.96 -15.56
C SER A 15 -12.75 -21.46 -15.47
N LYS A 16 -13.76 -20.98 -16.18
CA LYS A 16 -14.20 -19.58 -16.19
C LYS A 16 -14.53 -19.10 -14.78
N ASN A 17 -14.40 -17.79 -14.56
CA ASN A 17 -14.66 -17.11 -13.28
C ASN A 17 -13.66 -17.43 -12.14
N THR A 18 -12.59 -18.17 -12.39
CA THR A 18 -11.52 -18.38 -11.42
C THR A 18 -10.38 -17.37 -11.61
N ASP A 19 -9.62 -17.14 -10.55
CA ASP A 19 -8.41 -16.31 -10.64
C ASP A 19 -7.35 -16.95 -11.56
N ALA A 20 -7.24 -18.30 -11.53
CA ALA A 20 -6.34 -19.04 -12.40
C ALA A 20 -6.70 -18.86 -13.89
N TYR A 21 -7.98 -18.89 -14.25
CA TYR A 21 -8.42 -18.60 -15.62
C TYR A 21 -8.07 -17.17 -16.03
N PHE A 22 -8.34 -16.19 -15.19
CA PHE A 22 -7.99 -14.80 -15.45
C PHE A 22 -6.48 -14.61 -15.64
N LYS A 23 -5.66 -15.25 -14.81
CA LYS A 23 -4.19 -15.25 -14.96
C LYS A 23 -3.77 -15.87 -16.28
N THR A 24 -4.39 -16.98 -16.69
CA THR A 24 -4.13 -17.60 -18.00
C THR A 24 -4.50 -16.64 -19.14
N LEU A 25 -5.70 -16.06 -19.09
CA LEU A 25 -6.21 -15.13 -20.11
C LEU A 25 -5.34 -13.88 -20.26
N LYS A 26 -4.77 -13.38 -19.17
CA LYS A 26 -3.93 -12.18 -19.14
C LYS A 26 -2.43 -12.49 -19.14
N ASN A 27 -2.05 -13.70 -19.55
CA ASN A 27 -0.66 -14.11 -19.73
C ASN A 27 0.23 -13.84 -18.49
N TYR A 28 -0.29 -14.15 -17.30
CA TYR A 28 0.42 -13.92 -16.03
C TYR A 28 1.78 -14.61 -15.97
N ASN A 29 1.93 -15.79 -16.58
CA ASN A 29 3.19 -16.55 -16.54
C ASN A 29 4.33 -15.83 -17.28
N ALA A 30 4.04 -15.00 -18.29
CA ALA A 30 5.06 -14.15 -18.90
C ALA A 30 5.59 -13.11 -17.89
N PHE A 31 4.69 -12.49 -17.08
CA PHE A 31 5.08 -11.60 -16.00
C PHE A 31 5.90 -12.34 -14.93
N ALA A 32 5.48 -13.52 -14.51
CA ALA A 32 6.19 -14.32 -13.51
C ALA A 32 7.60 -14.66 -14.00
N LYS A 33 7.72 -15.10 -15.25
CA LYS A 33 9.02 -15.42 -15.87
C LYS A 33 9.92 -14.17 -15.97
N ALA A 34 9.40 -13.05 -16.40
CA ALA A 34 10.15 -11.79 -16.50
C ALA A 34 10.65 -11.28 -15.14
N ASN A 35 10.00 -11.67 -14.05
CA ASN A 35 10.34 -11.29 -12.68
C ASN A 35 10.94 -12.46 -11.87
N SER A 36 11.40 -13.54 -12.50
CA SER A 36 11.89 -14.74 -11.83
C SER A 36 13.15 -14.50 -10.98
N SER A 37 13.95 -13.50 -11.33
CA SER A 37 15.15 -13.08 -10.59
C SER A 37 14.91 -11.91 -9.63
N ARG A 38 13.63 -11.53 -9.40
CA ARG A 38 13.30 -10.39 -8.55
C ARG A 38 13.83 -10.58 -7.13
N LYS A 39 14.47 -9.54 -6.60
CA LYS A 39 14.97 -9.47 -5.22
C LYS A 39 13.86 -9.80 -4.23
N LYS A 40 14.19 -10.59 -3.20
CA LYS A 40 13.28 -10.85 -2.08
C LYS A 40 13.36 -9.70 -1.09
N VAL A 41 12.23 -9.08 -0.78
CA VAL A 41 12.14 -7.90 0.08
C VAL A 41 11.18 -8.17 1.23
N LEU A 42 11.58 -7.75 2.43
CA LEU A 42 10.75 -7.69 3.63
C LEU A 42 10.17 -6.27 3.74
N TYR A 43 8.85 -6.16 3.75
CA TYR A 43 8.15 -4.91 4.03
C TYR A 43 7.58 -4.94 5.44
N VAL A 44 7.87 -3.90 6.23
CA VAL A 44 7.43 -3.78 7.61
C VAL A 44 7.10 -2.34 7.96
N GLY A 45 5.93 -2.13 8.52
CA GLY A 45 5.58 -0.84 9.12
C GLY A 45 6.14 -0.75 10.54
N ALA A 46 6.46 0.45 10.97
CA ALA A 46 7.03 0.71 12.29
C ALA A 46 6.38 1.91 12.98
N ASN A 47 6.58 1.99 14.30
CA ASN A 47 6.06 3.08 15.13
C ASN A 47 6.83 4.39 14.95
N ASN A 48 7.86 4.42 14.10
CA ASN A 48 8.49 5.64 13.64
C ASN A 48 7.72 6.33 12.49
N GLY A 49 6.53 5.83 12.13
CA GLY A 49 5.70 6.39 11.06
C GLY A 49 6.13 5.97 9.65
N ILE A 50 7.08 5.06 9.52
CA ILE A 50 7.68 4.67 8.24
C ILE A 50 7.31 3.23 7.88
N LEU A 51 7.00 2.98 6.62
CA LEU A 51 7.01 1.66 6.01
C LEU A 51 8.40 1.41 5.46
N HIS A 52 9.11 0.45 6.03
CA HIS A 52 10.47 0.07 5.65
C HIS A 52 10.48 -1.10 4.67
N ALA A 53 11.44 -1.10 3.76
CA ALA A 53 11.74 -2.21 2.86
C ALA A 53 13.19 -2.65 3.05
N PHE A 54 13.38 -3.92 3.40
CA PHE A 54 14.71 -4.50 3.60
C PHE A 54 14.95 -5.62 2.58
N ASP A 55 16.17 -5.69 2.06
CA ASP A 55 16.62 -6.89 1.35
C ASP A 55 16.56 -8.08 2.32
N ALA A 56 15.73 -9.06 2.01
CA ALA A 56 15.50 -10.20 2.90
C ALA A 56 16.69 -11.16 3.02
N ASN A 57 17.70 -11.03 2.14
CA ASN A 57 18.91 -11.86 2.17
C ASN A 57 20.04 -11.19 2.97
N THR A 58 20.14 -9.86 2.92
CA THR A 58 21.24 -9.11 3.53
C THR A 58 20.85 -8.34 4.79
N GLY A 59 19.55 -8.07 4.95
CA GLY A 59 19.03 -7.18 6.01
C GLY A 59 19.24 -5.69 5.72
N GLN A 60 19.84 -5.33 4.58
CA GLN A 60 20.05 -3.93 4.22
C GLN A 60 18.71 -3.24 3.92
N GLU A 61 18.52 -2.07 4.47
CA GLU A 61 17.37 -1.22 4.11
C GLU A 61 17.54 -0.69 2.67
N LEU A 62 16.51 -0.90 1.86
CA LEU A 62 16.45 -0.43 0.48
C LEU A 62 15.84 0.96 0.40
N TRP A 63 14.77 1.19 1.16
CA TRP A 63 14.06 2.46 1.23
C TRP A 63 13.09 2.49 2.42
N GLY A 64 12.71 3.71 2.82
CA GLY A 64 11.63 4.01 3.75
C GLY A 64 10.57 4.88 3.07
N PHE A 65 9.31 4.57 3.29
CA PHE A 65 8.18 5.35 2.79
C PHE A 65 7.42 5.95 3.97
N VAL A 66 7.34 7.28 4.00
CA VAL A 66 6.50 8.02 4.94
C VAL A 66 5.14 8.25 4.30
N PRO A 67 4.05 7.67 4.82
CA PRO A 67 2.72 7.95 4.31
C PRO A 67 2.42 9.45 4.42
N PRO A 68 2.08 10.14 3.31
CA PRO A 68 1.90 11.60 3.32
C PRO A 68 0.87 12.07 4.34
N LEU A 69 -0.19 11.28 4.55
CA LEU A 69 -1.28 11.60 5.47
C LEU A 69 -0.92 11.36 6.95
N LEU A 70 0.21 10.71 7.24
CA LEU A 70 0.75 10.54 8.59
C LEU A 70 1.95 11.45 8.87
N ALA A 71 2.49 12.12 7.84
CA ALA A 71 3.69 12.94 7.96
C ALA A 71 3.55 14.07 8.99
N GLY A 72 2.34 14.60 9.18
CA GLY A 72 2.04 15.61 10.21
C GLY A 72 2.30 15.16 11.65
N ASN A 73 2.37 13.84 11.90
CA ASN A 73 2.65 13.29 13.23
C ASN A 73 4.16 13.18 13.52
N LEU A 74 5.02 13.27 12.51
CA LEU A 74 6.47 13.11 12.68
C LEU A 74 7.11 14.13 13.64
N PRO A 75 6.71 15.42 13.64
CA PRO A 75 7.26 16.38 14.61
C PRO A 75 7.04 15.96 16.06
N THR A 76 5.94 15.29 16.37
CA THR A 76 5.66 14.78 17.72
C THR A 76 6.67 13.73 18.16
N MET A 77 7.19 12.92 17.24
CA MET A 77 8.18 11.88 17.55
C MET A 77 9.52 12.45 18.00
N ILE A 78 9.94 13.54 17.35
CA ILE A 78 11.25 14.18 17.60
C ILE A 78 11.17 15.32 18.60
N ASN A 79 9.99 15.63 19.14
CA ASN A 79 9.79 16.70 20.08
C ASN A 79 10.30 16.29 21.47
N THR A 80 11.53 16.67 21.78
CA THR A 80 12.20 16.39 23.06
C THR A 80 11.52 17.08 24.25
N ALA A 81 10.77 18.17 24.03
CA ALA A 81 10.04 18.87 25.09
C ALA A 81 8.88 18.04 25.68
N LEU A 82 8.36 17.05 24.94
CA LEU A 82 7.34 16.12 25.43
C LEU A 82 7.95 14.92 26.18
N ASN A 83 9.25 14.81 26.22
CA ASN A 83 10.00 13.66 26.75
C ASN A 83 10.99 14.10 27.83
N THR A 84 10.48 14.76 28.87
CA THR A 84 11.27 15.42 29.93
C THR A 84 12.13 14.46 30.73
N ASP A 85 11.85 13.15 30.71
CA ASP A 85 12.49 12.17 31.59
C ASP A 85 13.48 11.24 30.87
N LYS A 86 13.73 11.44 29.56
CA LYS A 86 14.61 10.55 28.78
C LYS A 86 15.54 11.33 27.87
N GLU A 87 16.79 11.37 28.24
CA GLU A 87 17.85 11.85 27.36
C GLU A 87 17.88 11.04 26.07
N GLY A 88 17.65 11.68 24.91
CA GLY A 88 17.73 11.07 23.59
C GLY A 88 16.59 10.14 23.21
N GLY A 89 15.48 10.15 23.93
CA GLY A 89 14.29 9.35 23.59
C GLY A 89 13.45 9.97 22.49
N SER A 90 12.88 9.13 21.62
CA SER A 90 11.80 9.51 20.70
C SER A 90 10.45 9.15 21.32
N ASN A 91 9.44 10.00 21.11
CA ASN A 91 8.07 9.65 21.44
C ASN A 91 7.59 8.62 20.41
N ALA A 92 7.35 7.38 20.82
CA ALA A 92 6.74 6.38 19.95
C ALA A 92 5.32 6.82 19.63
N ILE A 93 5.04 7.01 18.35
CA ILE A 93 3.69 7.21 17.83
C ILE A 93 3.26 5.96 17.06
N TYR A 94 1.95 5.74 17.00
CA TYR A 94 1.46 4.74 16.07
C TYR A 94 1.49 5.34 14.66
N GLY A 95 2.25 4.71 13.76
CA GLY A 95 2.38 5.15 12.38
C GLY A 95 1.81 4.09 11.41
N VAL A 96 2.67 3.30 10.78
CA VAL A 96 2.25 2.19 9.92
C VAL A 96 2.22 0.91 10.77
N ASP A 97 1.21 0.80 11.63
CA ASP A 97 1.06 -0.30 12.60
C ASP A 97 0.24 -1.49 12.04
N GLY A 98 -0.39 -1.32 10.90
CA GLY A 98 -1.16 -2.37 10.25
C GLY A 98 -0.28 -3.38 9.51
N SER A 99 -0.79 -4.60 9.32
CA SER A 99 -0.07 -5.63 8.56
C SER A 99 -0.19 -5.39 7.06
N PRO A 100 0.92 -5.09 6.35
CA PRO A 100 0.87 -4.91 4.90
C PRO A 100 0.52 -6.22 4.19
N VAL A 101 -0.17 -6.10 3.06
CA VAL A 101 -0.49 -7.21 2.17
C VAL A 101 -0.02 -6.90 0.75
N VAL A 102 0.30 -7.96 0.01
CA VAL A 102 0.78 -7.85 -1.37
C VAL A 102 -0.01 -8.78 -2.27
N SER A 103 -0.34 -8.29 -3.46
CA SER A 103 -0.97 -9.07 -4.52
C SER A 103 -0.49 -8.64 -5.90
N ASN A 104 -0.49 -9.59 -6.84
CA ASN A 104 -0.24 -9.26 -8.24
C ASN A 104 -1.56 -8.93 -8.92
N LEU A 105 -1.68 -7.73 -9.47
CA LEU A 105 -2.88 -7.18 -10.08
C LEU A 105 -2.65 -6.85 -11.56
N PHE A 106 -3.67 -7.03 -12.38
CA PHE A 106 -3.65 -6.63 -13.80
C PHE A 106 -4.32 -5.26 -13.93
N ILE A 107 -3.51 -4.22 -13.79
CA ILE A 107 -3.97 -2.83 -13.68
C ILE A 107 -3.10 -1.88 -14.53
N GLN A 108 -3.59 -0.67 -14.71
CA GLN A 108 -2.82 0.39 -15.35
C GLN A 108 -1.79 0.95 -14.36
N SER A 109 -0.56 1.21 -14.84
CA SER A 109 0.45 1.89 -14.02
C SER A 109 0.04 3.34 -13.77
N PRO A 110 0.25 3.89 -12.56
CA PRO A 110 -0.04 5.30 -12.28
C PRO A 110 0.85 6.26 -13.07
N LEU A 111 2.00 5.78 -13.54
CA LEU A 111 2.91 6.57 -14.39
C LEU A 111 2.47 6.63 -15.86
N SER A 112 1.54 5.76 -16.28
CA SER A 112 1.09 5.66 -17.67
C SER A 112 -0.35 6.15 -17.79
N VAL A 113 -0.54 7.44 -17.94
CA VAL A 113 -1.87 8.00 -18.22
C VAL A 113 -2.36 7.49 -19.58
N GLY A 114 -3.50 6.78 -19.59
CA GLY A 114 -4.03 6.16 -20.80
C GLY A 114 -3.28 4.91 -21.28
N GLY A 115 -2.29 4.43 -20.53
CA GLY A 115 -1.52 3.22 -20.86
C GLY A 115 -2.30 1.92 -20.74
N ALA A 116 -1.79 0.85 -21.36
CA ALA A 116 -2.36 -0.48 -21.27
C ALA A 116 -2.29 -1.02 -19.83
N LYS A 117 -3.26 -1.86 -19.45
CA LYS A 117 -3.17 -2.64 -18.21
C LYS A 117 -2.07 -3.69 -18.34
N GLU A 118 -1.33 -3.87 -17.26
CA GLU A 118 -0.27 -4.86 -17.14
C GLU A 118 -0.24 -5.46 -15.74
N TRP A 119 0.47 -6.56 -15.57
CA TRP A 119 0.65 -7.15 -14.24
C TRP A 119 1.60 -6.30 -13.41
N ARG A 120 1.17 -5.98 -12.21
CA ARG A 120 1.92 -5.22 -11.21
C ARG A 120 1.83 -5.91 -9.86
N THR A 121 2.91 -5.82 -9.08
CA THR A 121 2.91 -6.26 -7.68
C THR A 121 2.57 -5.08 -6.80
N ILE A 122 1.40 -5.12 -6.18
CA ILE A 122 0.85 -4.03 -5.40
C ILE A 122 0.91 -4.38 -3.92
N LEU A 123 1.48 -3.46 -3.15
CA LEU A 123 1.52 -3.50 -1.69
C LEU A 123 0.49 -2.51 -1.14
N MET A 124 -0.34 -2.96 -0.22
CA MET A 124 -1.24 -2.13 0.57
C MET A 124 -0.77 -2.12 2.02
N ALA A 125 -0.49 -0.94 2.54
CA ALA A 125 -0.01 -0.71 3.90
C ALA A 125 -1.08 0.01 4.72
N PRO A 126 -1.87 -0.71 5.52
CA PRO A 126 -2.83 -0.12 6.44
C PRO A 126 -2.10 0.56 7.60
N TYR A 127 -2.72 1.59 8.17
CA TYR A 127 -2.09 2.36 9.26
C TYR A 127 -2.35 1.77 10.65
N GLY A 128 -3.28 0.83 10.78
CA GLY A 128 -3.60 0.23 12.09
C GLY A 128 -4.03 1.29 13.10
N ARG A 129 -3.33 1.37 14.23
CA ARG A 129 -3.52 2.43 15.23
C ARG A 129 -3.08 3.81 14.75
N GLY A 130 -2.23 3.89 13.74
CA GLY A 130 -1.76 5.15 13.19
C GLY A 130 -2.85 6.00 12.55
N GLY A 131 -3.99 5.37 12.18
CA GLY A 131 -5.10 6.14 11.64
C GLY A 131 -6.11 5.33 10.83
N ALA A 132 -7.19 6.00 10.45
CA ALA A 132 -8.26 5.44 9.63
C ALA A 132 -7.91 5.56 8.14
N GLY A 133 -6.86 4.85 7.71
CA GLY A 133 -6.38 4.96 6.33
C GLY A 133 -5.37 3.90 5.94
N PHE A 134 -4.90 4.01 4.72
CA PHE A 134 -3.90 3.13 4.14
C PHE A 134 -3.17 3.79 2.96
N SER A 135 -1.99 3.27 2.62
CA SER A 135 -1.26 3.62 1.42
C SER A 135 -1.13 2.43 0.48
N VAL A 136 -1.12 2.69 -0.81
CA VAL A 136 -0.94 1.70 -1.87
C VAL A 136 0.28 2.04 -2.70
N LEU A 137 1.20 1.07 -2.84
CA LEU A 137 2.44 1.21 -3.58
C LEU A 137 2.56 0.11 -4.64
N ASP A 138 3.09 0.46 -5.80
CA ASP A 138 3.61 -0.51 -6.77
C ASP A 138 5.04 -0.87 -6.38
N VAL A 139 5.28 -2.13 -6.07
CA VAL A 139 6.57 -2.69 -5.68
C VAL A 139 7.05 -3.73 -6.69
N THR A 140 6.58 -3.64 -7.94
CA THR A 140 6.99 -4.53 -9.03
C THR A 140 8.50 -4.49 -9.21
N VAL A 141 9.09 -3.28 -9.12
CA VAL A 141 10.54 -3.07 -9.06
C VAL A 141 10.93 -2.78 -7.61
N PRO A 142 11.50 -3.74 -6.87
CA PRO A 142 11.68 -3.64 -5.43
C PRO A 142 12.48 -2.43 -4.94
N ASP A 143 13.48 -1.98 -5.71
CA ASP A 143 14.35 -0.86 -5.34
C ASP A 143 13.77 0.52 -5.71
N ARG A 144 12.64 0.56 -6.44
CA ARG A 144 12.00 1.79 -6.92
C ARG A 144 10.48 1.71 -6.78
N PRO A 145 9.96 1.81 -5.55
CA PRO A 145 8.52 1.79 -5.33
C PRO A 145 7.86 3.02 -5.95
N ILE A 146 6.62 2.86 -6.39
CA ILE A 146 5.81 3.96 -6.91
C ILE A 146 4.60 4.10 -5.99
N HIS A 147 4.40 5.27 -5.42
CA HIS A 147 3.19 5.58 -4.68
C HIS A 147 2.00 5.63 -5.65
N TYR A 148 0.98 4.82 -5.39
CA TYR A 148 -0.25 4.82 -6.17
C TYR A 148 -1.22 5.87 -5.65
N TYR A 149 -1.66 5.67 -4.42
CA TYR A 149 -2.51 6.59 -3.68
C TYR A 149 -2.50 6.28 -2.18
N SER A 150 -2.91 7.25 -1.40
CA SER A 150 -3.23 7.07 0.02
C SER A 150 -4.60 7.63 0.32
N ILE A 151 -5.31 6.99 1.24
CA ILE A 151 -6.61 7.43 1.72
C ILE A 151 -6.56 7.55 3.23
N TYR A 152 -7.21 8.59 3.76
CA TYR A 152 -7.36 8.82 5.18
C TYR A 152 -8.73 9.40 5.49
N ASN A 153 -9.46 8.78 6.41
CA ASN A 153 -10.72 9.28 6.92
C ASN A 153 -10.49 10.12 8.17
N ASP A 154 -10.50 11.42 8.02
CA ASP A 154 -10.43 12.39 9.12
C ASP A 154 -11.82 12.57 9.73
N LYS A 155 -12.13 11.73 10.71
CA LYS A 155 -13.43 11.75 11.39
C LYS A 155 -13.66 13.01 12.21
N LEU A 156 -12.59 13.63 12.71
CA LEU A 156 -12.68 14.84 13.52
C LEU A 156 -13.19 16.01 12.67
N ASN A 157 -12.63 16.16 11.48
CA ASN A 157 -12.97 17.22 10.54
C ASN A 157 -14.06 16.81 9.54
N LYS A 158 -14.59 15.58 9.64
CA LYS A 158 -15.58 15.00 8.72
C LYS A 158 -15.14 15.10 7.25
N LYS A 159 -13.89 14.73 6.98
CA LYS A 159 -13.29 14.75 5.64
C LYS A 159 -12.64 13.43 5.29
N VAL A 160 -12.67 13.08 4.02
CA VAL A 160 -11.83 12.03 3.46
C VAL A 160 -10.75 12.68 2.60
N HIS A 161 -9.51 12.38 2.91
CA HIS A 161 -8.34 12.84 2.16
C HIS A 161 -7.85 11.75 1.24
N VAL A 162 -7.59 12.11 -0.02
CA VAL A 162 -7.01 11.23 -1.03
C VAL A 162 -5.76 11.90 -1.58
N ILE A 163 -4.64 11.20 -1.59
CA ILE A 163 -3.41 11.66 -2.20
C ILE A 163 -3.04 10.69 -3.32
N THR A 164 -2.89 11.18 -4.53
CA THR A 164 -2.48 10.39 -5.69
C THR A 164 -0.96 10.38 -5.86
N HIS A 165 -0.46 9.58 -6.80
CA HIS A 165 0.96 9.50 -7.15
C HIS A 165 1.58 10.84 -7.59
N ARG A 166 0.76 11.81 -8.02
CA ARG A 166 1.19 13.17 -8.38
C ARG A 166 1.28 14.10 -7.19
N ALA A 167 1.14 13.57 -5.97
CA ALA A 167 1.05 14.32 -4.73
C ALA A 167 -0.11 15.35 -4.69
N GLU A 168 -1.09 15.17 -5.56
CA GLU A 168 -2.33 15.96 -5.53
C GLU A 168 -3.16 15.51 -4.34
N ILE A 169 -3.49 16.45 -3.47
CA ILE A 169 -4.33 16.21 -2.30
C ILE A 169 -5.75 16.65 -2.64
N SER A 170 -6.68 15.73 -2.59
CA SER A 170 -8.11 16.02 -2.63
C SER A 170 -8.71 15.77 -1.25
N SER A 171 -9.53 16.71 -0.77
CA SER A 171 -10.20 16.62 0.52
C SER A 171 -11.71 16.77 0.29
N TYR A 172 -12.46 15.74 0.63
CA TYR A 172 -13.90 15.67 0.40
C TYR A 172 -14.63 15.75 1.72
N ASP A 173 -15.59 16.66 1.84
CA ASP A 173 -16.51 16.70 2.97
C ASP A 173 -17.48 15.52 2.92
N TYR A 174 -17.90 15.01 4.08
CA TYR A 174 -18.80 13.85 4.18
C TYR A 174 -20.11 14.03 3.42
N ASP A 175 -20.63 15.26 3.41
CA ASP A 175 -21.93 15.57 2.80
C ASP A 175 -21.87 15.72 1.26
N SER A 176 -20.67 15.75 0.68
CA SER A 176 -20.45 15.94 -0.76
C SER A 176 -19.43 15.01 -1.38
N ILE A 177 -19.11 13.91 -0.68
CA ILE A 177 -18.09 12.97 -1.13
C ILE A 177 -18.55 12.17 -2.35
N PRO A 178 -17.71 12.05 -3.42
CA PRO A 178 -17.98 11.15 -4.52
C PRO A 178 -18.06 9.69 -4.08
N SER A 179 -18.94 8.91 -4.69
CA SER A 179 -19.18 7.51 -4.30
C SER A 179 -17.92 6.61 -4.36
N GLU A 180 -17.03 6.88 -5.30
CA GLU A 180 -15.76 6.16 -5.45
C GLU A 180 -14.77 6.44 -4.32
N TYR A 181 -14.96 7.52 -3.57
CA TYR A 181 -14.13 7.92 -2.43
C TYR A 181 -14.89 7.87 -1.10
N ASP A 182 -16.07 7.26 -1.04
CA ASP A 182 -16.85 7.15 0.19
C ASP A 182 -16.20 6.18 1.20
N TYR A 183 -15.18 6.69 1.86
CA TYR A 183 -14.52 6.05 3.00
C TYR A 183 -14.96 6.63 4.35
N THR A 184 -16.11 7.27 4.41
CA THR A 184 -16.67 7.89 5.64
C THR A 184 -16.84 6.89 6.78
N LYS A 185 -17.05 5.62 6.45
CA LYS A 185 -17.17 4.50 7.41
C LYS A 185 -15.86 3.86 7.80
N LEU A 186 -14.75 4.20 7.12
CA LEU A 186 -13.46 3.62 7.41
C LEU A 186 -13.02 3.97 8.84
N GLY A 187 -12.75 2.94 9.63
CA GLY A 187 -12.15 3.05 10.96
C GLY A 187 -10.64 2.89 10.92
N GLN A 188 -10.01 2.83 12.10
CA GLN A 188 -8.62 2.39 12.20
C GLN A 188 -8.46 1.02 11.53
N THR A 189 -7.44 0.87 10.69
CA THR A 189 -7.28 -0.26 9.78
C THR A 189 -6.50 -1.42 10.41
N TRP A 190 -7.06 -2.00 11.48
CA TRP A 190 -6.46 -3.08 12.28
C TRP A 190 -6.38 -4.43 11.58
N SER A 191 -7.33 -4.72 10.70
CA SER A 191 -7.40 -6.01 10.02
C SER A 191 -6.41 -6.09 8.88
N SER A 192 -5.93 -7.30 8.57
CA SER A 192 -5.18 -7.54 7.34
C SER A 192 -6.13 -7.42 6.15
N PRO A 193 -5.93 -6.46 5.24
CA PRO A 193 -6.78 -6.30 4.07
C PRO A 193 -6.66 -7.51 3.15
N ARG A 194 -7.69 -7.76 2.35
CA ARG A 194 -7.62 -8.73 1.24
C ARG A 194 -7.87 -8.02 -0.07
N ILE A 195 -6.97 -8.23 -1.01
CA ILE A 195 -7.10 -7.72 -2.37
C ILE A 195 -7.72 -8.84 -3.21
N ALA A 196 -8.90 -8.60 -3.75
CA ALA A 196 -9.64 -9.57 -4.55
C ALA A 196 -10.10 -8.96 -5.87
N ARG A 197 -10.16 -9.78 -6.92
CA ARG A 197 -10.81 -9.42 -8.16
C ARG A 197 -12.30 -9.70 -8.04
N ILE A 198 -13.11 -8.71 -8.30
CA ILE A 198 -14.56 -8.89 -8.43
C ILE A 198 -14.87 -8.98 -9.91
N PRO A 199 -15.40 -10.11 -10.43
CA PRO A 199 -15.84 -10.22 -11.81
C PRO A 199 -17.02 -9.25 -12.05
N ASN A 200 -16.97 -8.47 -13.13
CA ASN A 200 -18.12 -7.70 -13.54
C ASN A 200 -19.23 -8.65 -13.98
N SER A 201 -20.44 -8.44 -13.51
CA SER A 201 -21.62 -9.22 -13.83
C SER A 201 -22.14 -9.03 -15.27
N GLY A 202 -21.37 -8.37 -16.14
CA GLY A 202 -21.74 -8.00 -17.51
C GLY A 202 -20.67 -8.29 -18.57
N ALA A 203 -19.79 -9.27 -18.36
CA ALA A 203 -18.81 -9.71 -19.35
C ALA A 203 -18.93 -11.20 -19.61
#